data_1a2b2f390465d35a1faa5985d3728194
#
_entry.id   1a2b2f390465d35a1faa5985d3728194
#
_cell.length_a   1.000
_cell.length_b   1.000
_cell.length_c   1.000
_cell.angle_alpha   90.00
_cell.angle_beta   90.00
_cell.angle_gamma   90.00
#
_symmetry.space_group_name_H-M   'P 1'
#
loop_
_entity.id
_entity.type
_entity.pdbx_description
1 polymer ?
#
loop_
_entity_poly.entity_id
_entity_poly.type
_entity_poly.pdbx_seq_one_letter_code
_entity_poly.pdbx_strand_id
1 'polypeptide(L)'
;ETYGYIRENVQATFPDRQIGLNTSADFSKVVISSSSDKFPGALHYYDVMEGAIIEVADFAPWLKEYELGDMIPFNFTARDGVELTGYITLPPTYRKGQKIPFIVHPHGGPNAKDSFGYRPEVQIYATRGYGVLQVNYRGSVGFGLEKMKLANKQWSLAMHDDLLDALSLSLIHI
;
A
#
# COMPACT_ATOMS: atom_id res chain seq x y z
N GLU A 1 18.85 -3.95 21.36
CA GLU A 1 17.81 -4.14 22.40
C GLU A 1 16.92 -2.91 22.51
N THR A 2 17.45 -1.71 22.78
CA THR A 2 16.65 -0.47 22.98
C THR A 2 15.77 -0.11 21.78
N TYR A 3 16.29 -0.17 20.55
CA TYR A 3 15.51 0.13 19.35
C TYR A 3 14.34 -0.85 19.16
N GLY A 4 14.56 -2.14 19.43
CA GLY A 4 13.50 -3.16 19.36
C GLY A 4 12.36 -2.87 20.32
N TYR A 5 12.68 -2.55 21.57
CA TYR A 5 11.71 -2.17 22.58
C TYR A 5 10.88 -0.93 22.19
N ILE A 6 11.56 0.13 21.69
CA ILE A 6 10.87 1.33 21.20
C ILE A 6 9.91 1.00 20.08
N ARG A 7 10.36 0.18 19.12
CA ARG A 7 9.54 -0.22 17.96
C ARG A 7 8.30 -1.00 18.38
N GLU A 8 8.44 -1.95 19.30
CA GLU A 8 7.32 -2.74 19.81
C GLU A 8 6.29 -1.85 20.53
N ASN A 9 6.71 -0.94 21.38
CA ASN A 9 5.83 -0.02 22.09
C ASN A 9 5.08 0.92 21.13
N VAL A 10 5.79 1.47 20.15
CA VAL A 10 5.17 2.34 19.14
C VAL A 10 4.19 1.55 18.27
N GLN A 11 4.55 0.33 17.85
CA GLN A 11 3.66 -0.51 17.07
C GLN A 11 2.41 -0.91 17.86
N ALA A 12 2.53 -1.16 19.15
CA ALA A 12 1.39 -1.45 20.03
C ALA A 12 0.46 -0.22 20.20
N THR A 13 1.02 1.00 20.14
CA THR A 13 0.22 2.24 20.18
C THR A 13 -0.52 2.50 18.87
N PHE A 14 0.04 2.06 17.72
CA PHE A 14 -0.53 2.24 16.39
C PHE A 14 -0.64 0.90 15.65
N PRO A 15 -1.50 -0.04 16.10
CA PRO A 15 -1.51 -1.42 15.61
C PRO A 15 -1.84 -1.53 14.11
N ASP A 16 -2.70 -0.64 13.59
CA ASP A 16 -3.19 -0.68 12.21
C ASP A 16 -2.43 0.27 11.28
N ARG A 17 -1.24 0.74 11.70
CA ARG A 17 -0.44 1.69 10.93
C ARG A 17 0.93 1.14 10.57
N GLN A 18 1.41 1.55 9.42
CA GLN A 18 2.81 1.44 9.05
C GLN A 18 3.59 2.51 9.81
N ILE A 19 4.68 2.10 10.46
CA ILE A 19 5.47 2.95 11.36
C ILE A 19 6.89 3.12 10.83
N GLY A 20 7.30 4.36 10.70
CA GLY A 20 8.70 4.76 10.53
C GLY A 20 9.22 5.42 11.79
N LEU A 21 10.44 5.09 12.19
CA LEU A 21 11.10 5.63 13.39
C LEU A 21 12.40 6.35 13.01
N ASN A 22 12.56 7.55 13.55
CA ASN A 22 13.80 8.31 13.46
C ASN A 22 14.22 8.70 14.87
N THR A 23 15.33 8.15 15.37
CA THR A 23 15.76 8.28 16.77
C THR A 23 16.91 9.26 16.93
N SER A 24 17.00 9.92 18.09
CA SER A 24 18.24 10.53 18.55
C SER A 24 19.34 9.49 18.77
N ALA A 25 20.59 9.92 18.81
CA ALA A 25 21.74 9.02 18.96
C ALA A 25 21.72 8.21 20.29
N ASP A 26 21.14 8.79 21.33
CA ASP A 26 20.98 8.18 22.66
C ASP A 26 19.65 7.45 22.85
N PHE A 27 18.81 7.39 21.81
CA PHE A 27 17.46 6.81 21.82
C PHE A 27 16.47 7.44 22.82
N SER A 28 16.76 8.60 23.37
CA SER A 28 15.87 9.28 24.32
C SER A 28 14.69 9.96 23.65
N LYS A 29 14.84 10.32 22.37
CA LYS A 29 13.84 11.04 21.57
C LYS A 29 13.60 10.32 20.25
N VAL A 30 12.33 10.24 19.84
CA VAL A 30 11.94 9.59 18.58
C VAL A 30 10.93 10.44 17.82
N VAL A 31 11.16 10.62 16.54
CA VAL A 31 10.13 11.08 15.61
C VAL A 31 9.51 9.85 14.97
N ILE A 32 8.19 9.73 15.12
CA ILE A 32 7.41 8.63 14.56
C ILE A 32 6.64 9.17 13.35
N SER A 33 6.78 8.51 12.20
CA SER A 33 5.84 8.65 11.09
C SER A 33 4.87 7.49 11.10
N SER A 34 3.58 7.76 11.00
CA SER A 34 2.54 6.72 10.95
C SER A 34 1.63 6.95 9.75
N SER A 35 1.26 5.88 9.04
CA SER A 35 0.35 5.94 7.88
C SER A 35 -0.39 4.62 7.69
N SER A 36 -1.44 4.61 6.87
CA SER A 36 -2.10 3.38 6.40
C SER A 36 -2.62 3.60 4.97
N ASP A 37 -3.36 2.66 4.44
CA ASP A 37 -4.06 2.79 3.14
C ASP A 37 -5.18 3.85 3.16
N LYS A 38 -5.77 4.11 4.32
CA LYS A 38 -6.84 5.10 4.53
C LYS A 38 -6.39 6.33 5.32
N PHE A 39 -5.15 6.36 5.76
CA PHE A 39 -4.60 7.47 6.53
C PHE A 39 -3.31 7.98 5.87
N PRO A 40 -3.32 9.19 5.30
CA PRO A 40 -2.16 9.77 4.60
C PRO A 40 -0.90 9.84 5.42
N GLY A 41 -1.06 10.09 6.72
CA GLY A 41 0.02 10.05 7.68
C GLY A 41 -0.01 11.17 8.71
N ALA A 42 0.75 10.93 9.77
CA ALA A 42 1.03 11.92 10.83
C ALA A 42 2.46 11.76 11.32
N LEU A 43 2.98 12.84 11.88
CA LEU A 43 4.22 12.84 12.65
C LEU A 43 3.88 12.94 14.14
N HIS A 44 4.60 12.15 14.93
CA HIS A 44 4.51 12.18 16.38
C HIS A 44 5.93 12.35 16.96
N TYR A 45 5.99 13.03 18.07
CA TYR A 45 7.19 13.07 18.90
C TYR A 45 7.00 12.15 20.10
N TYR A 46 7.98 11.32 20.36
CA TYR A 46 8.00 10.40 21.49
C TYR A 46 9.19 10.71 22.40
N ASP A 47 8.90 11.09 23.62
CA ASP A 47 9.87 11.16 24.71
C ASP A 47 9.92 9.79 25.39
N VAL A 48 11.02 9.06 25.18
CA VAL A 48 11.16 7.69 25.67
C VAL A 48 11.28 7.64 27.19
N MET A 49 11.88 8.67 27.78
CA MET A 49 12.07 8.74 29.23
C MET A 49 10.77 9.05 29.99
N GLU A 50 9.95 9.91 29.42
CA GLU A 50 8.64 10.28 29.97
C GLU A 50 7.53 9.30 29.55
N GLY A 51 7.77 8.47 28.53
CA GLY A 51 6.77 7.58 27.95
C GLY A 51 5.66 8.30 27.18
N ALA A 52 5.85 9.59 26.86
CA ALA A 52 4.84 10.44 26.27
C ALA A 52 4.96 10.52 24.74
N ILE A 53 3.87 10.21 24.03
CA ILE A 53 3.74 10.39 22.58
C ILE A 53 2.74 11.52 22.30
N ILE A 54 3.17 12.53 21.55
CA ILE A 54 2.31 13.65 21.13
C ILE A 54 2.26 13.74 19.61
N GLU A 55 1.10 14.01 19.04
CA GLU A 55 0.94 14.29 17.60
C GLU A 55 1.48 15.69 17.32
N VAL A 56 2.43 15.79 16.39
CA VAL A 56 3.05 17.04 15.94
C VAL A 56 2.37 17.58 14.71
N ALA A 57 2.02 16.69 13.78
CA ALA A 57 1.36 17.08 12.53
C ALA A 57 0.52 15.92 11.99
N ASP A 58 -0.71 16.23 11.55
CA ASP A 58 -1.55 15.37 10.71
C ASP A 58 -1.48 15.94 9.29
N PHE A 59 -1.18 15.10 8.29
CA PHE A 59 -0.97 15.56 6.91
C PHE A 59 -2.26 15.89 6.16
N ALA A 60 -3.39 15.33 6.61
CA ALA A 60 -4.68 15.56 5.98
C ALA A 60 -5.84 15.42 6.98
N PRO A 61 -5.93 16.30 8.00
CA PRO A 61 -6.93 16.20 9.06
C PRO A 61 -8.37 16.27 8.54
N TRP A 62 -8.60 16.91 7.39
CA TRP A 62 -9.91 16.99 6.74
C TRP A 62 -10.41 15.65 6.19
N LEU A 63 -9.54 14.65 5.99
CA LEU A 63 -9.95 13.33 5.49
C LEU A 63 -10.62 12.47 6.58
N LYS A 64 -10.54 12.85 7.84
CA LYS A 64 -11.19 12.13 8.95
C LYS A 64 -12.72 12.07 8.83
N GLU A 65 -13.31 13.00 8.05
CA GLU A 65 -14.76 13.07 7.82
C GLU A 65 -15.22 12.16 6.66
N TYR A 66 -14.30 11.52 5.93
CA TYR A 66 -14.62 10.73 4.76
C TYR A 66 -14.32 9.25 4.98
N GLU A 67 -15.24 8.41 4.51
CA GLU A 67 -14.98 6.97 4.40
C GLU A 67 -14.14 6.69 3.17
N LEU A 68 -13.00 6.05 3.36
CA LEU A 68 -12.05 5.69 2.30
C LEU A 68 -12.07 4.19 2.03
N GLY A 69 -11.68 3.81 0.81
CA GLY A 69 -11.64 2.43 0.37
C GLY A 69 -10.49 1.64 1.00
N ASP A 70 -10.76 0.39 1.36
CA ASP A 70 -9.74 -0.55 1.87
C ASP A 70 -8.83 -1.04 0.75
N MET A 71 -7.52 -1.01 0.96
CA MET A 71 -6.53 -1.55 0.05
C MET A 71 -6.16 -2.98 0.47
N ILE A 72 -6.47 -3.95 -0.38
CA ILE A 72 -6.31 -5.38 -0.11
C ILE A 72 -5.15 -5.92 -0.96
N PRO A 73 -4.07 -6.43 -0.35
CA PRO A 73 -3.01 -7.10 -1.10
C PRO A 73 -3.48 -8.47 -1.61
N PHE A 74 -3.02 -8.85 -2.80
CA PHE A 74 -3.25 -10.17 -3.36
C PHE A 74 -2.03 -10.69 -4.12
N ASN A 75 -1.96 -12.01 -4.25
CA ASN A 75 -0.98 -12.70 -5.08
C ASN A 75 -1.72 -13.47 -6.18
N PHE A 76 -1.09 -13.61 -7.33
CA PHE A 76 -1.64 -14.39 -8.42
C PHE A 76 -0.54 -14.98 -9.29
N THR A 77 -0.91 -16.02 -10.03
CA THR A 77 -0.04 -16.65 -11.02
C THR A 77 -0.48 -16.21 -12.41
N ALA A 78 0.42 -15.57 -13.15
CA ALA A 78 0.18 -15.23 -14.55
C ALA A 78 0.04 -16.49 -15.41
N ARG A 79 -0.56 -16.37 -16.60
CA ARG A 79 -0.82 -17.48 -17.55
C ARG A 79 0.40 -18.32 -17.91
N ASP A 80 1.59 -17.76 -17.78
CA ASP A 80 2.88 -18.41 -18.05
C ASP A 80 3.60 -18.91 -16.78
N GLY A 81 2.92 -18.91 -15.62
CA GLY A 81 3.41 -19.44 -14.38
C GLY A 81 4.21 -18.48 -13.51
N VAL A 82 4.32 -17.20 -13.89
CA VAL A 82 5.02 -16.20 -13.08
C VAL A 82 4.16 -15.75 -11.90
N GLU A 83 4.70 -15.88 -10.67
CA GLU A 83 4.06 -15.39 -9.45
C GLU A 83 4.20 -13.88 -9.32
N LEU A 84 3.09 -13.17 -9.22
CA LEU A 84 3.00 -11.72 -9.15
C LEU A 84 2.14 -11.28 -7.97
N THR A 85 2.24 -10.00 -7.64
CA THR A 85 1.49 -9.39 -6.53
C THR A 85 0.76 -8.14 -7.01
N GLY A 86 -0.26 -7.74 -6.29
CA GLY A 86 -0.97 -6.50 -6.55
C GLY A 86 -1.78 -6.04 -5.36
N TYR A 87 -2.54 -4.99 -5.57
CA TYR A 87 -3.46 -4.43 -4.61
C TYR A 87 -4.80 -4.16 -5.28
N ILE A 88 -5.88 -4.44 -4.57
CA ILE A 88 -7.23 -4.05 -4.95
C ILE A 88 -7.73 -3.07 -3.91
N THR A 89 -8.13 -1.89 -4.35
CA THR A 89 -8.84 -0.95 -3.48
C THR A 89 -10.32 -0.98 -3.83
N LEU A 90 -11.15 -1.32 -2.85
CA LEU A 90 -12.60 -1.40 -3.02
C LEU A 90 -13.28 -0.13 -2.51
N PRO A 91 -14.43 0.26 -3.09
CA PRO A 91 -15.24 1.35 -2.56
C PRO A 91 -15.63 1.10 -1.10
N PRO A 92 -15.69 2.12 -0.24
CA PRO A 92 -16.14 1.96 1.16
C PRO A 92 -17.58 1.44 1.25
N THR A 93 -18.38 1.67 0.21
CA THR A 93 -19.76 1.21 0.10
C THR A 93 -19.91 -0.20 -0.48
N TYR A 94 -18.80 -0.84 -0.90
CA TYR A 94 -18.83 -2.16 -1.53
C TYR A 94 -19.42 -3.23 -0.61
N ARG A 95 -20.21 -4.14 -1.18
CA ARG A 95 -20.71 -5.33 -0.50
C ARG A 95 -20.32 -6.56 -1.31
N LYS A 96 -19.87 -7.61 -0.63
CA LYS A 96 -19.43 -8.85 -1.27
C LYS A 96 -20.48 -9.38 -2.26
N GLY A 97 -20.03 -9.67 -3.49
CA GLY A 97 -20.87 -10.12 -4.59
C GLY A 97 -21.54 -9.00 -5.40
N GLN A 98 -21.32 -7.74 -5.04
CA GLN A 98 -21.78 -6.60 -5.82
C GLN A 98 -20.92 -6.44 -7.07
N LYS A 99 -21.56 -6.26 -8.23
CA LYS A 99 -20.84 -5.91 -9.46
C LYS A 99 -20.53 -4.43 -9.49
N ILE A 100 -19.26 -4.09 -9.56
CA ILE A 100 -18.76 -2.72 -9.67
C ILE A 100 -17.82 -2.57 -10.85
N PRO A 101 -17.72 -1.39 -11.46
CA PRO A 101 -16.71 -1.14 -12.49
C PRO A 101 -15.30 -1.10 -11.88
N PHE A 102 -14.31 -1.59 -12.63
CA PHE A 102 -12.91 -1.59 -12.23
C PHE A 102 -12.07 -0.67 -13.10
N ILE A 103 -11.09 -0.06 -12.47
CA ILE A 103 -10.00 0.68 -13.13
C ILE A 103 -8.71 -0.10 -12.92
N VAL A 104 -8.03 -0.48 -13.99
CA VAL A 104 -6.66 -1.00 -13.93
C VAL A 104 -5.73 0.20 -13.92
N HIS A 105 -4.99 0.36 -12.85
CA HIS A 105 -4.09 1.49 -12.57
C HIS A 105 -2.64 1.00 -12.45
N PRO A 106 -1.95 0.77 -13.57
CA PRO A 106 -0.56 0.30 -13.55
C PRO A 106 0.39 1.43 -13.14
N HIS A 107 1.39 1.12 -12.32
CA HIS A 107 2.48 2.05 -12.07
C HIS A 107 3.34 2.27 -13.32
N GLY A 108 4.00 3.42 -13.39
CA GLY A 108 4.97 3.71 -14.44
C GLY A 108 6.28 2.92 -14.29
N GLY A 109 7.19 3.08 -15.26
CA GLY A 109 8.49 2.45 -15.15
C GLY A 109 8.93 1.75 -16.41
N PRO A 110 9.23 0.44 -16.40
CA PRO A 110 8.71 -0.67 -15.57
C PRO A 110 9.40 -0.84 -14.21
N ASN A 111 10.60 -0.30 -14.03
CA ASN A 111 11.40 -0.48 -12.82
C ASN A 111 10.90 0.41 -11.66
N ALA A 112 9.63 0.30 -11.35
CA ALA A 112 8.95 0.89 -10.21
C ALA A 112 8.10 -0.18 -9.53
N LYS A 113 7.32 0.16 -8.53
CA LYS A 113 6.30 -0.71 -7.92
C LYS A 113 5.22 0.10 -7.25
N ASP A 114 4.05 -0.49 -7.13
CA ASP A 114 3.06 -0.08 -6.16
C ASP A 114 3.38 -0.68 -4.78
N SER A 115 3.05 0.06 -3.74
CA SER A 115 3.22 -0.37 -2.34
C SER A 115 1.93 -0.10 -1.60
N PHE A 116 1.69 -0.91 -0.55
CA PHE A 116 0.58 -0.68 0.36
C PHE A 116 0.69 0.72 0.99
N GLY A 117 -0.43 1.45 1.05
CA GLY A 117 -0.49 2.77 1.65
C GLY A 117 -1.50 3.69 0.99
N TYR A 118 -1.66 4.88 1.56
CA TYR A 118 -2.57 5.90 1.04
C TYR A 118 -2.11 6.40 -0.32
N ARG A 119 -3.04 6.38 -1.27
CA ARG A 119 -2.87 6.91 -2.62
C ARG A 119 -4.06 7.79 -2.98
N PRO A 120 -3.90 9.12 -3.05
CA PRO A 120 -5.03 10.02 -3.31
C PRO A 120 -5.74 9.72 -4.62
N GLU A 121 -5.00 9.40 -5.69
CA GLU A 121 -5.55 9.04 -7.00
C GLU A 121 -6.41 7.79 -6.94
N VAL A 122 -5.99 6.77 -6.17
CA VAL A 122 -6.73 5.53 -5.97
C VAL A 122 -8.00 5.78 -5.16
N GLN A 123 -7.90 6.56 -4.10
CA GLN A 123 -9.04 6.91 -3.25
C GLN A 123 -10.08 7.77 -3.98
N ILE A 124 -9.64 8.65 -4.90
CA ILE A 124 -10.56 9.41 -5.76
C ILE A 124 -11.48 8.48 -6.57
N TYR A 125 -10.96 7.39 -7.11
CA TYR A 125 -11.77 6.42 -7.85
C TYR A 125 -12.61 5.56 -6.91
N ALA A 126 -12.01 5.03 -5.83
CA ALA A 126 -12.69 4.15 -4.88
C ALA A 126 -13.90 4.83 -4.25
N THR A 127 -13.77 6.09 -3.79
CA THR A 127 -14.88 6.85 -3.20
C THR A 127 -16.00 7.20 -4.19
N ARG A 128 -15.74 7.02 -5.50
CA ARG A 128 -16.75 7.19 -6.57
C ARG A 128 -17.36 5.88 -7.06
N GLY A 129 -17.12 4.79 -6.35
CA GLY A 129 -17.75 3.50 -6.62
C GLY A 129 -16.97 2.59 -7.57
N TYR A 130 -15.72 2.92 -7.91
CA TYR A 130 -14.85 2.07 -8.73
C TYR A 130 -13.97 1.18 -7.85
N GLY A 131 -13.83 -0.10 -8.20
CA GLY A 131 -12.70 -0.89 -7.75
C GLY A 131 -11.43 -0.45 -8.48
N VAL A 132 -10.29 -0.38 -7.79
CA VAL A 132 -9.00 -0.01 -8.41
C VAL A 132 -8.04 -1.17 -8.27
N LEU A 133 -7.51 -1.64 -9.39
CA LEU A 133 -6.56 -2.74 -9.47
C LEU A 133 -5.16 -2.19 -9.79
N GLN A 134 -4.24 -2.38 -8.87
CA GLN A 134 -2.83 -2.04 -9.03
C GLN A 134 -2.01 -3.34 -9.07
N VAL A 135 -1.21 -3.52 -10.11
CA VAL A 135 -0.47 -4.78 -10.34
C VAL A 135 1.02 -4.49 -10.38
N ASN A 136 1.77 -5.19 -9.55
CA ASN A 136 3.22 -5.26 -9.67
C ASN A 136 3.58 -6.32 -10.71
N TYR A 137 3.43 -5.93 -11.99
CA TYR A 137 3.72 -6.77 -13.14
C TYR A 137 5.21 -7.11 -13.24
N ARG A 138 5.58 -8.09 -14.08
CA ARG A 138 7.01 -8.42 -14.30
C ARG A 138 7.81 -7.18 -14.67
N GLY A 139 9.01 -7.03 -14.07
CA GLY A 139 9.83 -5.84 -14.17
C GLY A 139 9.71 -4.89 -12.99
N SER A 140 8.69 -5.06 -12.13
CA SER A 140 8.56 -4.28 -10.90
C SER A 140 9.74 -4.54 -9.96
N VAL A 141 10.20 -3.49 -9.26
CA VAL A 141 11.34 -3.56 -8.33
C VAL A 141 10.95 -4.08 -6.95
N GLY A 142 11.93 -4.59 -6.20
CA GLY A 142 11.71 -5.07 -4.83
C GLY A 142 11.29 -6.54 -4.72
N PHE A 143 11.17 -7.25 -5.85
CA PHE A 143 10.80 -8.67 -5.93
C PHE A 143 11.96 -9.57 -6.41
N GLY A 144 13.19 -9.03 -6.41
CA GLY A 144 14.38 -9.72 -6.85
C GLY A 144 14.76 -9.42 -8.31
N LEU A 145 16.05 -9.57 -8.59
CA LEU A 145 16.63 -9.25 -9.91
C LEU A 145 16.05 -10.12 -11.04
N GLU A 146 15.75 -11.38 -10.76
CA GLU A 146 15.21 -12.29 -11.76
C GLU A 146 13.81 -11.85 -12.22
N LYS A 147 12.92 -11.46 -11.30
CA LYS A 147 11.60 -10.90 -11.67
C LYS A 147 11.73 -9.59 -12.47
N MET A 148 12.70 -8.76 -12.12
CA MET A 148 12.95 -7.52 -12.86
C MET A 148 13.42 -7.80 -14.30
N LYS A 149 14.30 -8.80 -14.50
CA LYS A 149 14.80 -9.20 -15.83
C LYS A 149 13.71 -9.80 -16.75
N LEU A 150 12.65 -10.39 -16.18
CA LEU A 150 11.53 -10.93 -16.98
C LEU A 150 10.82 -9.88 -17.85
N ALA A 151 11.00 -8.60 -17.56
CA ALA A 151 10.47 -7.50 -18.36
C ALA A 151 11.30 -7.19 -19.62
N ASN A 152 12.52 -7.71 -19.72
CA ASN A 152 13.38 -7.39 -20.83
C ASN A 152 12.74 -7.81 -22.17
N LYS A 153 12.54 -6.82 -23.06
CA LYS A 153 11.90 -6.99 -24.37
C LYS A 153 10.44 -7.49 -24.31
N GLN A 154 9.74 -7.25 -23.16
CA GLN A 154 8.36 -7.69 -22.95
C GLN A 154 7.35 -6.53 -22.87
N TRP A 155 7.72 -5.32 -23.27
CA TRP A 155 6.81 -4.17 -23.36
C TRP A 155 5.67 -4.47 -24.34
N SER A 156 4.44 -4.19 -23.93
CA SER A 156 3.22 -4.50 -24.68
C SER A 156 3.05 -5.99 -25.05
N LEU A 157 3.80 -6.86 -24.39
CA LEU A 157 3.72 -8.33 -24.50
C LEU A 157 3.35 -8.91 -23.13
N ALA A 158 4.17 -9.80 -22.58
CA ALA A 158 3.88 -10.46 -21.30
C ALA A 158 3.64 -9.49 -20.13
N MET A 159 4.24 -8.29 -20.13
CA MET A 159 3.93 -7.25 -19.13
C MET A 159 2.47 -6.75 -19.22
N HIS A 160 1.91 -6.68 -20.44
CA HIS A 160 0.50 -6.34 -20.63
C HIS A 160 -0.40 -7.51 -20.24
N ASP A 161 0.00 -8.73 -20.57
CA ASP A 161 -0.73 -9.94 -20.20
C ASP A 161 -0.86 -10.09 -18.68
N ASP A 162 0.17 -9.72 -17.90
CA ASP A 162 0.11 -9.72 -16.44
C ASP A 162 -1.04 -8.86 -15.90
N LEU A 163 -1.30 -7.70 -16.53
CA LEU A 163 -2.42 -6.82 -16.14
C LEU A 163 -3.77 -7.45 -16.46
N LEU A 164 -3.89 -8.09 -17.63
CA LEU A 164 -5.12 -8.78 -18.04
C LEU A 164 -5.42 -10.01 -17.18
N ASP A 165 -4.37 -10.76 -16.80
CA ASP A 165 -4.52 -11.92 -15.94
C ASP A 165 -5.00 -11.52 -14.55
N ALA A 166 -4.42 -10.46 -13.97
CA ALA A 166 -4.86 -9.91 -12.69
C ALA A 166 -6.32 -9.41 -12.76
N LEU A 167 -6.70 -8.74 -13.85
CA LEU A 167 -8.08 -8.27 -14.04
C LEU A 167 -9.05 -9.43 -14.10
N SER A 168 -8.73 -10.48 -14.85
CA SER A 168 -9.57 -11.67 -14.98
C SER A 168 -9.82 -12.35 -13.62
N LEU A 169 -8.79 -12.43 -12.79
CA LEU A 169 -8.90 -12.99 -11.42
C LEU A 169 -9.74 -12.10 -10.51
N SER A 170 -9.58 -10.78 -10.58
CA SER A 170 -10.34 -9.84 -9.75
C SER A 170 -11.85 -9.93 -10.03
N LEU A 171 -12.24 -10.14 -11.29
CA LEU A 171 -13.64 -10.29 -11.69
C LEU A 171 -14.30 -11.60 -11.23
N ILE A 172 -13.50 -12.62 -10.88
CA ILE A 172 -14.00 -13.93 -10.44
C ILE A 172 -14.10 -14.01 -8.91
N HIS A 173 -13.25 -13.31 -8.18
CA HIS A 173 -13.09 -13.46 -6.72
C HIS A 173 -13.71 -12.33 -5.87
N ILE A 174 -14.20 -11.27 -6.49
CA ILE A 174 -14.92 -10.17 -5.88
C ILE A 174 -16.40 -10.24 -6.25
#